data_5068ce90843a2d66e6717ca8422a401b
#
_entry.id   5068ce90843a2d66e6717ca8422a401b
#
_cell.length_a   1.000
_cell.length_b   1.000
_cell.length_c   1.000
_cell.angle_alpha   90.00
_cell.angle_beta   90.00
_cell.angle_gamma   90.00
#
_symmetry.space_group_name_H-M   'P 1'
#
loop_
_entity.id
_entity.type
_entity.pdbx_description
1 polymer ?
#
loop_
_entity_poly.entity_id
_entity_poly.type
_entity_poly.pdbx_seq_one_letter_code
_entity_poly.pdbx_strand_id
1 'polypeptide(L)'
;MWTDNYEDVHAEARTVLRDLEQKMTAAGNPQMASTARKALKSADTRDLRIRVSWVGDADIDLLVVEPNGQRCSRRSRLTSNGGMLVRQSDGTTRGRQTEEYVCVAAPTGEYEITVRYVLGRVITGKARVEVTRYENTDQERTSSLAVEVAERDATIKVHVEHGRGAGQD
;
A
#
# COMPACT_ATOMS: atom_id res chain seq x y z
N MET A 1 -6.36 -8.61 14.06
CA MET A 1 -7.21 -7.79 13.15
C MET A 1 -7.02 -8.31 11.74
N TRP A 2 -8.02 -8.21 10.82
CA TRP A 2 -7.84 -8.68 9.44
C TRP A 2 -6.68 -7.97 8.70
N THR A 3 -6.35 -6.75 9.10
CA THR A 3 -5.17 -6.01 8.61
C THR A 3 -3.84 -6.70 8.91
N ASP A 4 -3.78 -7.54 9.93
CA ASP A 4 -2.54 -8.26 10.28
C ASP A 4 -2.31 -9.47 9.37
N ASN A 5 -3.37 -9.97 8.73
CA ASN A 5 -3.37 -11.10 7.80
C ASN A 5 -3.71 -10.67 6.37
N TYR A 6 -3.57 -9.37 6.05
CA TYR A 6 -3.96 -8.82 4.75
C TYR A 6 -3.30 -9.57 3.58
N GLU A 7 -1.98 -9.81 3.65
CA GLU A 7 -1.25 -10.49 2.58
C GLU A 7 -1.73 -11.93 2.39
N ASP A 8 -1.95 -12.66 3.49
CA ASP A 8 -2.40 -14.06 3.45
C ASP A 8 -3.83 -14.17 2.92
N VAL A 9 -4.75 -13.33 3.38
CA VAL A 9 -6.13 -13.28 2.90
C VAL A 9 -6.19 -12.96 1.41
N HIS A 10 -5.38 -12.00 0.94
CA HIS A 10 -5.30 -11.68 -0.48
C HIS A 10 -4.66 -12.80 -1.31
N ALA A 11 -3.62 -13.48 -0.79
CA ALA A 11 -3.01 -14.61 -1.48
C ALA A 11 -3.98 -15.78 -1.63
N GLU A 12 -4.73 -16.09 -0.58
CA GLU A 12 -5.78 -17.12 -0.62
C GLU A 12 -6.90 -16.76 -1.61
N ALA A 13 -7.42 -15.53 -1.55
CA ALA A 13 -8.44 -15.06 -2.48
C ALA A 13 -7.99 -15.14 -3.95
N ARG A 14 -6.72 -14.78 -4.25
CA ARG A 14 -6.15 -14.94 -5.59
C ARG A 14 -6.10 -16.40 -6.02
N THR A 15 -5.73 -17.30 -5.13
CA THR A 15 -5.67 -18.73 -5.42
C THR A 15 -7.05 -19.26 -5.77
N VAL A 16 -8.06 -18.95 -4.96
CA VAL A 16 -9.46 -19.35 -5.20
C VAL A 16 -9.98 -18.82 -6.52
N LEU A 17 -9.72 -17.56 -6.85
CA LEU A 17 -10.18 -16.94 -8.11
C LEU A 17 -9.49 -17.54 -9.34
N ARG A 18 -8.19 -17.87 -9.25
CA ARG A 18 -7.47 -18.56 -10.33
C ARG A 18 -8.00 -19.98 -10.56
N ASP A 19 -8.23 -20.72 -9.49
CA ASP A 19 -8.81 -22.06 -9.57
C ASP A 19 -10.21 -22.02 -10.18
N LEU A 20 -11.03 -21.04 -9.82
CA LEU A 20 -12.35 -20.83 -10.39
C LEU A 20 -12.27 -20.54 -11.90
N GLU A 21 -11.38 -19.63 -12.31
CA GLU A 21 -11.14 -19.33 -13.73
C GLU A 21 -10.77 -20.59 -14.53
N GLN A 22 -9.84 -21.39 -14.02
CA GLN A 22 -9.40 -22.62 -14.66
C GLN A 22 -10.55 -23.64 -14.78
N LYS A 23 -11.30 -23.88 -13.70
CA LYS A 23 -12.45 -24.78 -13.68
C LYS A 23 -13.53 -24.34 -14.66
N MET A 24 -13.85 -23.05 -14.73
CA MET A 24 -14.85 -22.51 -15.65
C MET A 24 -14.39 -22.60 -17.10
N THR A 25 -13.10 -22.40 -17.37
CA THR A 25 -12.52 -22.59 -18.70
C THR A 25 -12.62 -24.06 -19.13
N ALA A 26 -12.24 -24.99 -18.26
CA ALA A 26 -12.33 -26.45 -18.55
C ALA A 26 -13.76 -26.92 -18.72
N ALA A 27 -14.74 -26.34 -18.04
CA ALA A 27 -16.15 -26.62 -18.14
C ALA A 27 -16.83 -26.01 -19.41
N GLY A 28 -16.07 -25.29 -20.26
CA GLY A 28 -16.59 -24.64 -21.45
C GLY A 28 -17.49 -23.44 -21.16
N ASN A 29 -17.32 -22.80 -20.00
CA ASN A 29 -18.07 -21.60 -19.60
C ASN A 29 -17.20 -20.34 -19.66
N PRO A 30 -16.95 -19.77 -20.86
CA PRO A 30 -16.03 -18.66 -21.06
C PRO A 30 -16.51 -17.39 -20.37
N GLN A 31 -17.81 -17.24 -20.16
CA GLN A 31 -18.37 -16.05 -19.53
C GLN A 31 -18.05 -15.99 -18.03
N MET A 32 -18.19 -17.10 -17.32
CA MET A 32 -17.81 -17.23 -15.92
C MET A 32 -16.29 -17.12 -15.74
N ALA A 33 -15.51 -17.75 -16.62
CA ALA A 33 -14.05 -17.61 -16.61
C ALA A 33 -13.62 -16.13 -16.78
N SER A 34 -14.24 -15.39 -17.72
CA SER A 34 -13.97 -13.96 -17.90
C SER A 34 -14.34 -13.13 -16.66
N THR A 35 -15.46 -13.47 -16.01
CA THR A 35 -15.88 -12.78 -14.77
C THR A 35 -14.88 -13.02 -13.65
N ALA A 36 -14.41 -14.27 -13.45
CA ALA A 36 -13.38 -14.58 -12.44
C ALA A 36 -12.06 -13.85 -12.71
N ARG A 37 -11.65 -13.78 -13.99
CA ARG A 37 -10.44 -13.03 -14.39
C ARG A 37 -10.56 -11.53 -14.13
N LYS A 38 -11.72 -10.94 -14.42
CA LYS A 38 -11.97 -9.51 -14.12
C LYS A 38 -11.97 -9.25 -12.62
N ALA A 39 -12.59 -10.13 -11.84
CA ALA A 39 -12.56 -10.03 -10.37
C ALA A 39 -11.14 -10.12 -9.81
N LEU A 40 -10.33 -11.05 -10.33
CA LEU A 40 -8.92 -11.17 -9.94
C LEU A 40 -8.13 -9.90 -10.27
N LYS A 41 -8.26 -9.38 -11.50
CA LYS A 41 -7.59 -8.12 -11.91
C LYS A 41 -8.02 -6.96 -11.01
N SER A 42 -9.31 -6.83 -10.72
CA SER A 42 -9.83 -5.78 -9.84
C SER A 42 -9.31 -5.91 -8.40
N ALA A 43 -9.24 -7.14 -7.87
CA ALA A 43 -8.71 -7.40 -6.54
C ALA A 43 -7.20 -7.10 -6.41
N ASP A 44 -6.46 -7.18 -7.50
CA ASP A 44 -5.02 -6.89 -7.55
C ASP A 44 -4.69 -5.41 -7.85
N THR A 45 -5.66 -4.65 -8.37
CA THR A 45 -5.46 -3.24 -8.70
C THR A 45 -5.42 -2.36 -7.45
N ARG A 46 -4.46 -1.46 -7.38
CA ARG A 46 -4.31 -0.45 -6.32
C ARG A 46 -4.11 0.91 -6.95
N ASP A 47 -4.86 1.91 -6.51
CA ASP A 47 -4.65 3.29 -6.99
C ASP A 47 -3.40 3.90 -6.38
N LEU A 48 -3.09 3.55 -5.13
CA LEU A 48 -1.92 4.05 -4.44
C LEU A 48 -1.31 2.97 -3.53
N ARG A 49 0.00 2.77 -3.67
CA ARG A 49 0.84 2.05 -2.72
C ARG A 49 2.03 2.90 -2.34
N ILE A 50 2.32 3.00 -1.07
CA ILE A 50 3.48 3.70 -0.53
C ILE A 50 4.26 2.70 0.31
N ARG A 51 5.53 2.48 -0.04
CA ARG A 51 6.43 1.61 0.69
C ARG A 51 7.61 2.42 1.20
N VAL A 52 7.87 2.36 2.49
CA VAL A 52 9.05 2.93 3.13
C VAL A 52 9.95 1.78 3.54
N SER A 53 11.22 1.83 3.17
CA SER A 53 12.19 0.79 3.55
C SER A 53 13.51 1.41 4.00
N TRP A 54 14.12 0.81 5.02
CA TRP A 54 15.41 1.21 5.56
C TRP A 54 16.22 0.00 6.02
N VAL A 55 17.47 0.23 6.37
CA VAL A 55 18.35 -0.80 6.93
C VAL A 55 18.83 -0.31 8.29
N GLY A 56 18.67 -1.15 9.30
CA GLY A 56 19.04 -0.86 10.69
C GLY A 56 18.03 -1.40 11.69
N ASP A 57 18.15 -0.95 12.92
CA ASP A 57 17.27 -1.26 14.04
C ASP A 57 16.37 -0.06 14.43
N ALA A 58 16.26 0.93 13.56
CA ALA A 58 15.39 2.06 13.78
C ALA A 58 13.91 1.64 13.75
N ASP A 59 13.12 2.17 14.68
CA ASP A 59 11.67 2.21 14.62
C ASP A 59 11.24 3.47 13.85
N ILE A 60 10.59 3.26 12.72
CA ILE A 60 10.10 4.33 11.85
C ILE A 60 8.61 4.09 11.62
N ASP A 61 7.80 5.09 11.89
CA ASP A 61 6.37 5.08 11.64
C ASP A 61 6.03 5.76 10.30
N LEU A 62 5.18 5.12 9.52
CA LEU A 62 4.56 5.73 8.35
C LEU A 62 3.22 6.36 8.73
N LEU A 63 3.08 7.65 8.47
CA LEU A 63 1.82 8.40 8.58
C LEU A 63 1.42 8.90 7.20
N VAL A 64 0.18 8.63 6.80
CA VAL A 64 -0.39 9.13 5.54
C VAL A 64 -1.63 9.95 5.85
N VAL A 65 -1.66 11.20 5.39
CA VAL A 65 -2.85 12.06 5.43
C VAL A 65 -3.44 12.07 4.02
N GLU A 66 -4.69 11.63 3.92
CA GLU A 66 -5.44 11.56 2.66
C GLU A 66 -6.02 12.91 2.27
N PRO A 67 -6.44 13.13 1.01
CA PRO A 67 -6.97 14.41 0.53
C PRO A 67 -8.13 14.97 1.36
N ASN A 68 -8.94 14.11 1.96
CA ASN A 68 -10.06 14.48 2.85
C ASN A 68 -9.64 14.75 4.30
N GLY A 69 -8.33 14.76 4.60
CA GLY A 69 -7.78 14.98 5.94
C GLY A 69 -7.77 13.76 6.85
N GLN A 70 -8.24 12.59 6.39
CA GLN A 70 -8.13 11.37 7.18
C GLN A 70 -6.69 10.91 7.32
N ARG A 71 -6.39 10.34 8.48
CA ARG A 71 -5.03 9.93 8.83
C ARG A 71 -4.93 8.43 9.00
N CYS A 72 -4.07 7.79 8.21
CA CYS A 72 -3.67 6.42 8.38
C CYS A 72 -2.32 6.39 9.12
N SER A 73 -2.26 5.68 10.24
CA SER A 73 -1.07 5.61 11.10
C SER A 73 -1.06 4.30 11.89
N ARG A 74 0.04 4.02 12.61
CA ARG A 74 0.12 2.86 13.51
C ARG A 74 -1.06 2.75 14.51
N ARG A 75 -1.61 3.89 14.95
CA ARG A 75 -2.75 3.94 15.89
C ARG A 75 -4.11 3.82 15.18
N SER A 76 -4.21 4.23 13.94
CA SER A 76 -5.41 4.17 13.11
C SER A 76 -5.04 3.61 11.74
N ARG A 77 -4.97 2.29 11.65
CA ARG A 77 -4.42 1.57 10.49
C ARG A 77 -5.34 1.52 9.27
N LEU A 78 -6.59 1.96 9.41
CA LEU A 78 -7.61 1.94 8.37
C LEU A 78 -8.33 3.29 8.33
N THR A 79 -8.52 3.84 7.14
CA THR A 79 -9.34 5.03 6.90
C THR A 79 -10.72 4.65 6.34
N SER A 80 -11.68 5.55 6.37
CA SER A 80 -13.00 5.31 5.78
C SER A 80 -12.96 5.21 4.25
N ASN A 81 -11.92 5.75 3.61
CA ASN A 81 -11.69 5.63 2.17
C ASN A 81 -11.01 4.30 1.79
N GLY A 82 -10.74 3.43 2.76
CA GLY A 82 -10.07 2.14 2.53
C GLY A 82 -8.55 2.22 2.42
N GLY A 83 -7.95 3.35 2.77
CA GLY A 83 -6.49 3.45 2.94
C GLY A 83 -6.05 2.66 4.18
N MET A 84 -4.97 1.90 4.08
CA MET A 84 -4.59 0.95 5.11
C MET A 84 -3.09 0.77 5.23
N LEU A 85 -2.58 0.71 6.46
CA LEU A 85 -1.24 0.22 6.77
C LEU A 85 -1.27 -1.31 6.83
N VAL A 86 -0.66 -1.97 5.84
CA VAL A 86 -0.66 -3.43 5.66
C VAL A 86 0.58 -4.10 6.24
N ARG A 87 1.69 -3.36 6.33
CA ARG A 87 2.93 -3.84 6.91
C ARG A 87 3.50 -2.79 7.85
N GLN A 88 3.91 -3.22 9.03
CA GLN A 88 4.60 -2.40 10.01
C GLN A 88 5.84 -3.12 10.53
N SER A 89 6.93 -2.37 10.67
CA SER A 89 8.11 -2.83 11.38
C SER A 89 7.95 -2.60 12.86
N ASP A 90 8.45 -3.50 13.69
CA ASP A 90 8.52 -3.35 15.14
C ASP A 90 9.88 -2.85 15.64
N GLY A 91 10.81 -2.59 14.71
CA GLY A 91 12.17 -2.14 15.05
C GLY A 91 13.04 -3.21 15.72
N THR A 92 12.51 -4.41 15.97
CA THR A 92 13.23 -5.45 16.73
C THR A 92 14.18 -6.29 15.87
N THR A 93 13.95 -6.32 14.57
CA THR A 93 14.72 -7.13 13.63
C THR A 93 15.85 -6.30 13.02
N ARG A 94 17.10 -6.77 13.15
CA ARG A 94 18.23 -6.18 12.42
C ARG A 94 18.16 -6.55 10.95
N GLY A 95 18.28 -5.57 10.07
CA GLY A 95 18.27 -5.79 8.62
C GLY A 95 17.40 -4.81 7.86
N ARG A 96 16.79 -5.28 6.78
CA ARG A 96 15.85 -4.46 6.00
C ARG A 96 14.49 -4.44 6.67
N GLN A 97 14.05 -3.27 7.03
CA GLN A 97 12.73 -2.98 7.58
C GLN A 97 11.83 -2.37 6.51
N THR A 98 10.53 -2.54 6.65
CA THR A 98 9.56 -2.00 5.68
C THR A 98 8.25 -1.66 6.38
N GLU A 99 7.72 -0.48 6.08
CA GLU A 99 6.33 -0.12 6.33
C GLU A 99 5.61 0.13 5.02
N GLU A 100 4.33 -0.22 4.96
CA GLU A 100 3.58 -0.15 3.72
C GLU A 100 2.14 0.31 3.97
N TYR A 101 1.74 1.32 3.17
CA TYR A 101 0.36 1.79 3.03
C TYR A 101 -0.18 1.43 1.67
N VAL A 102 -1.45 1.00 1.61
CA VAL A 102 -2.16 0.76 0.36
C VAL A 102 -3.54 1.43 0.40
N CYS A 103 -3.99 1.91 -0.77
CA CYS A 103 -5.37 2.32 -0.98
C CYS A 103 -5.84 1.73 -2.33
N VAL A 104 -6.84 0.84 -2.26
CA VAL A 104 -7.36 0.13 -3.43
C VAL A 104 -8.10 1.09 -4.36
N ALA A 105 -8.94 1.95 -3.79
CA ALA A 105 -9.68 2.99 -4.49
C ALA A 105 -9.36 4.32 -3.80
N ALA A 106 -8.29 4.96 -4.23
CA ALA A 106 -7.82 6.19 -3.61
C ALA A 106 -8.66 7.39 -4.07
N PRO A 107 -9.06 8.30 -3.18
CA PRO A 107 -9.57 9.61 -3.57
C PRO A 107 -8.55 10.37 -4.43
N THR A 108 -9.04 11.11 -5.41
CA THR A 108 -8.22 12.07 -6.17
C THR A 108 -7.78 13.20 -5.26
N GLY A 109 -6.52 13.62 -5.36
CA GLY A 109 -5.98 14.74 -4.60
C GLY A 109 -4.58 14.51 -4.05
N GLU A 110 -4.17 15.40 -3.15
CA GLU A 110 -2.84 15.39 -2.55
C GLU A 110 -2.82 14.54 -1.28
N TYR A 111 -1.87 13.63 -1.22
CA TYR A 111 -1.53 12.82 -0.05
C TYR A 111 -0.26 13.36 0.59
N GLU A 112 -0.29 13.59 1.90
CA GLU A 112 0.89 13.95 2.68
C GLU A 112 1.42 12.69 3.38
N ILE A 113 2.67 12.37 3.13
CA ILE A 113 3.34 11.17 3.61
C ILE A 113 4.44 11.60 4.56
N THR A 114 4.33 11.25 5.83
CA THR A 114 5.36 11.50 6.83
C THR A 114 6.04 10.21 7.22
N VAL A 115 7.34 10.15 7.03
CA VAL A 115 8.25 9.13 7.54
C VAL A 115 8.77 9.64 8.87
N ARG A 116 8.25 9.11 9.97
CA ARG A 116 8.55 9.57 11.33
C ARG A 116 9.61 8.70 11.97
N TYR A 117 10.70 9.33 12.39
CA TYR A 117 11.70 8.68 13.22
C TYR A 117 11.20 8.58 14.67
N VAL A 118 11.27 7.40 15.27
CA VAL A 118 10.87 7.15 16.65
C VAL A 118 12.11 6.93 17.52
N LEU A 119 12.93 5.92 17.17
CA LEU A 119 14.16 5.59 17.90
C LEU A 119 15.06 4.66 17.07
N GLY A 120 16.23 4.32 17.60
CA GLY A 120 17.15 3.36 16.99
C GLY A 120 18.07 4.01 15.95
N ARG A 121 18.63 3.22 15.04
CA ARG A 121 19.60 3.68 14.04
C ARG A 121 19.26 3.22 12.64
N VAL A 122 19.14 4.14 11.71
CA VAL A 122 19.19 3.86 10.26
C VAL A 122 20.65 3.88 9.82
N ILE A 123 21.16 2.77 9.29
CA ILE A 123 22.59 2.60 8.96
C ILE A 123 23.09 3.68 8.00
N THR A 124 22.27 3.98 6.97
CA THR A 124 22.61 5.00 5.95
C THR A 124 22.12 6.40 6.30
N GLY A 125 21.41 6.59 7.42
CA GLY A 125 20.69 7.81 7.75
C GLY A 125 19.52 8.13 6.82
N LYS A 126 19.20 7.23 5.87
CA LYS A 126 18.17 7.46 4.84
C LYS A 126 17.21 6.28 4.75
N ALA A 127 15.94 6.59 4.60
CA ALA A 127 14.90 5.64 4.19
C ALA A 127 14.58 5.84 2.69
N ARG A 128 14.25 4.75 2.00
CA ARG A 128 13.74 4.79 0.63
C ARG A 128 12.22 4.79 0.68
N VAL A 129 11.62 5.81 0.10
CA VAL A 129 10.18 5.88 -0.14
C VAL A 129 9.92 5.53 -1.59
N GLU A 130 9.09 4.52 -1.82
CA GLU A 130 8.64 4.08 -3.13
C GLU A 130 7.12 4.29 -3.20
N VAL A 131 6.68 4.99 -4.25
CA VAL A 131 5.28 5.31 -4.50
C VAL A 131 4.86 4.70 -5.83
N THR A 132 3.95 3.73 -5.79
CA THR A 132 3.34 3.13 -6.97
C THR A 132 1.90 3.62 -7.09
N ARG A 133 1.57 4.21 -8.25
CA ARG A 133 0.22 4.62 -8.61
C ARG A 133 -0.34 3.68 -9.65
N TYR A 134 -1.63 3.40 -9.58
CA TYR A 134 -2.40 2.59 -10.54
C TYR A 134 -1.80 1.20 -10.76
N GLU A 135 -1.33 0.58 -9.67
CA GLU A 135 -0.69 -0.74 -9.68
C GLU A 135 -1.56 -1.78 -10.37
N ASN A 136 -0.93 -2.62 -11.21
CA ASN A 136 -1.58 -3.64 -12.06
C ASN A 136 -2.55 -3.07 -13.11
N THR A 137 -2.34 -1.84 -13.54
CA THR A 137 -3.03 -1.23 -14.68
C THR A 137 -2.03 -0.84 -15.77
N ASP A 138 -2.54 -0.49 -16.94
CA ASP A 138 -1.71 0.01 -18.05
C ASP A 138 -1.14 1.42 -17.78
N GLN A 139 -1.59 2.06 -16.68
CA GLN A 139 -1.14 3.37 -16.22
C GLN A 139 -0.21 3.28 -15.01
N GLU A 140 0.24 2.08 -14.65
CA GLU A 140 1.13 1.91 -13.52
C GLU A 140 2.37 2.78 -13.62
N ARG A 141 2.65 3.51 -12.54
CA ARG A 141 3.84 4.36 -12.43
C ARG A 141 4.43 4.22 -11.04
N THR A 142 5.70 3.88 -10.98
CA THR A 142 6.46 3.82 -9.73
C THR A 142 7.52 4.90 -9.74
N SER A 143 7.58 5.67 -8.66
CA SER A 143 8.64 6.62 -8.37
C SER A 143 9.29 6.29 -7.04
N SER A 144 10.57 6.58 -6.88
CA SER A 144 11.26 6.38 -5.62
C SER A 144 12.19 7.54 -5.29
N LEU A 145 12.28 7.86 -4.00
CA LEU A 145 13.20 8.87 -3.48
C LEU A 145 13.83 8.39 -2.17
N ALA A 146 14.99 8.92 -1.85
CA ALA A 146 15.62 8.73 -0.55
C ALA A 146 15.32 9.95 0.31
N VAL A 147 14.82 9.72 1.53
CA VAL A 147 14.57 10.78 2.53
C VAL A 147 15.53 10.62 3.70
N GLU A 148 16.03 11.71 4.22
CA GLU A 148 16.85 11.69 5.42
C GLU A 148 15.94 11.53 6.64
N VAL A 149 16.23 10.52 7.46
CA VAL A 149 15.46 10.18 8.67
C VAL A 149 16.38 10.05 9.88
N ALA A 150 17.58 10.66 9.82
CA ALA A 150 18.48 10.70 10.94
C ALA A 150 17.95 11.68 12.00
N GLU A 151 17.25 11.14 13.01
CA GLU A 151 16.72 11.86 14.17
C GLU A 151 15.67 12.95 13.86
N ARG A 152 15.03 12.89 12.69
CA ARG A 152 13.96 13.83 12.30
C ARG A 152 12.94 13.18 11.36
N ASP A 153 11.73 13.73 11.37
CA ASP A 153 10.67 13.36 10.43
C ASP A 153 10.97 13.91 9.02
N ALA A 154 10.58 13.15 8.00
CA ALA A 154 10.60 13.59 6.60
C ALA A 154 9.18 13.55 6.04
N THR A 155 8.75 14.66 5.43
CA THR A 155 7.42 14.76 4.80
C THR A 155 7.55 14.99 3.31
N ILE A 156 6.78 14.23 2.54
CA ILE A 156 6.65 14.38 1.08
C ILE A 156 5.19 14.44 0.70
N LYS A 157 4.90 15.03 -0.48
CA LYS A 157 3.56 15.12 -1.04
C LYS A 157 3.47 14.33 -2.33
N VAL A 158 2.35 13.63 -2.49
CA VAL A 158 2.08 12.79 -3.65
C VAL A 158 0.67 13.11 -4.16
N HIS A 159 0.54 13.40 -5.44
CA HIS A 159 -0.76 13.63 -6.07
C HIS A 159 -1.26 12.40 -6.80
N VAL A 160 -2.53 12.04 -6.58
CA VAL A 160 -3.27 11.02 -7.33
C VAL A 160 -4.30 11.74 -8.18
N GLU A 161 -4.19 11.62 -9.53
CA GLU A 161 -5.02 12.40 -10.48
C GLU A 161 -6.39 11.75 -10.76
N HIS A 162 -6.42 10.43 -10.91
CA HIS A 162 -7.60 9.66 -11.33
C HIS A 162 -7.88 8.53 -10.34
N GLY A 163 -8.02 8.90 -9.08
CA GLY A 163 -8.37 7.93 -8.04
C GLY A 163 -9.82 7.45 -8.22
N ARG A 164 -10.05 6.17 -7.96
CA ARG A 164 -11.38 5.53 -8.06
C ARG A 164 -12.22 5.69 -6.80
N GLY A 165 -11.64 6.22 -5.73
CA GLY A 165 -12.35 6.52 -4.48
C GLY A 165 -13.30 7.69 -4.62
N ALA A 166 -14.32 7.72 -3.78
CA ALA A 166 -15.23 8.87 -3.71
C ALA A 166 -14.43 10.11 -3.28
N GLY A 167 -14.34 11.10 -4.17
CA GLY A 167 -13.92 12.45 -3.79
C GLY A 167 -14.96 13.04 -2.85
N GLN A 168 -14.56 13.94 -1.96
CA GLN A 168 -15.51 14.83 -1.34
C GLN A 168 -15.95 15.85 -2.41
N ASP A 169 -17.23 15.79 -2.81
CA ASP A 169 -17.91 16.89 -3.49
C ASP A 169 -18.12 18.06 -2.53
#